data_c634fdded9e2537bb0d34b6b248d8568
#
_entry.id   c634fdded9e2537bb0d34b6b248d8568
#
_cell.length_a   1.000
_cell.length_b   1.000
_cell.length_c   1.000
_cell.angle_alpha   90.00
_cell.angle_beta   90.00
_cell.angle_gamma   90.00
#
_symmetry.space_group_name_H-M   'P 1'
#
loop_
_entity.id
_entity.type
_entity.pdbx_description
1 polymer ?
#
loop_
_entity_poly.entity_id
_entity_poly.type
_entity_poly.pdbx_seq_one_letter_code
_entity_poly.pdbx_strand_id
1 'polypeptide(L)'
;MHFGYSIVYVANVPETLAFYDNVFGLQTGFLHESELYGELKTGATTLAFAADEMAKVNGLSMRPNRADERPAGYEIALVTDDPESAFDKAVSAGAVAVTAPQTKPWGQILGYLRDNNGCLVEICSPVGG
;
A
#
# COMPACT_ATOMS: atom_id res chain seq x y z
N MET A 1 6.82 -24.19 5.22
CA MET A 1 6.98 -22.74 4.90
C MET A 1 5.66 -22.22 4.33
N HIS A 2 5.24 -21.01 4.73
CA HIS A 2 4.04 -20.35 4.18
C HIS A 2 4.27 -18.84 4.12
N PHE A 3 3.54 -18.15 3.25
CA PHE A 3 3.63 -16.70 3.13
C PHE A 3 2.84 -16.06 4.27
N GLY A 4 3.50 -15.29 5.12
CA GLY A 4 2.86 -14.71 6.31
C GLY A 4 2.63 -13.22 6.23
N TYR A 5 3.62 -12.47 5.79
CA TYR A 5 3.59 -11.01 5.82
C TYR A 5 4.22 -10.41 4.59
N SER A 6 3.68 -9.28 4.13
CA SER A 6 4.40 -8.34 3.29
C SER A 6 4.67 -7.10 4.15
N ILE A 7 5.93 -6.75 4.36
CA ILE A 7 6.33 -5.65 5.25
C ILE A 7 6.99 -4.56 4.41
N VAL A 8 6.43 -3.37 4.45
CA VAL A 8 6.95 -2.21 3.74
C VAL A 8 7.61 -1.28 4.74
N TYR A 9 8.85 -0.89 4.46
CA TYR A 9 9.53 0.09 5.30
C TYR A 9 9.07 1.50 4.95
N VAL A 10 8.74 2.28 5.97
CA VAL A 10 8.15 3.62 5.84
C VAL A 10 8.80 4.59 6.83
N ALA A 11 8.67 5.88 6.54
CA ALA A 11 9.20 6.91 7.43
C ALA A 11 8.42 7.01 8.74
N ASN A 12 7.10 6.86 8.68
CA ASN A 12 6.22 7.02 9.84
C ASN A 12 5.10 6.00 9.79
N VAL A 13 5.11 5.05 10.71
CA VAL A 13 4.13 3.95 10.74
C VAL A 13 2.72 4.44 11.06
N PRO A 14 2.48 5.22 12.13
CA PRO A 14 1.13 5.70 12.41
C PRO A 14 0.51 6.51 11.27
N GLU A 15 1.27 7.40 10.63
CA GLU A 15 0.80 8.18 9.49
C GLU A 15 0.42 7.28 8.31
N THR A 16 1.21 6.24 8.06
CA THR A 16 0.95 5.30 6.97
C THR A 16 -0.31 4.49 7.23
N LEU A 17 -0.51 4.01 8.46
CA LEU A 17 -1.73 3.29 8.84
C LEU A 17 -2.97 4.20 8.67
N ALA A 18 -2.87 5.45 9.11
CA ALA A 18 -3.96 6.42 8.96
C ALA A 18 -4.25 6.72 7.48
N PHE A 19 -3.21 6.83 6.66
CA PHE A 19 -3.36 7.03 5.22
C PHE A 19 -4.13 5.88 4.58
N TYR A 20 -3.76 4.64 4.86
CA TYR A 20 -4.41 3.47 4.26
C TYR A 20 -5.86 3.32 4.71
N ASP A 21 -6.17 3.67 5.96
CA ASP A 21 -7.56 3.69 6.43
C ASP A 21 -8.38 4.77 5.71
N ASN A 22 -7.86 5.99 5.69
CA ASN A 22 -8.57 7.13 5.12
C ASN A 22 -8.73 7.04 3.59
N VAL A 23 -7.68 6.58 2.90
CA VAL A 23 -7.61 6.59 1.43
C VAL A 23 -8.22 5.33 0.82
N PHE A 24 -7.94 4.18 1.41
CA PHE A 24 -8.33 2.88 0.86
C PHE A 24 -9.34 2.12 1.71
N GLY A 25 -9.69 2.62 2.90
CA GLY A 25 -10.62 1.95 3.79
C GLY A 25 -10.05 0.70 4.44
N LEU A 26 -8.73 0.55 4.52
CA LEU A 26 -8.06 -0.58 5.16
C LEU A 26 -7.73 -0.22 6.60
N GLN A 27 -8.42 -0.88 7.53
CA GLN A 27 -8.32 -0.58 8.95
C GLN A 27 -7.05 -1.13 9.57
N THR A 28 -6.55 -0.40 10.59
CA THR A 28 -5.45 -0.89 11.42
C THR A 28 -5.89 -2.11 12.21
N GLY A 29 -5.08 -3.19 12.12
CA GLY A 29 -5.27 -4.39 12.93
C GLY A 29 -4.43 -4.41 14.19
N PHE A 30 -3.24 -3.82 14.13
CA PHE A 30 -2.29 -3.77 15.24
C PHE A 30 -1.32 -2.60 15.07
N LEU A 31 -1.02 -1.92 16.15
CA LEU A 31 0.08 -0.95 16.20
C LEU A 31 0.88 -1.24 17.48
N HIS A 32 2.16 -1.57 17.31
CA HIS A 32 3.04 -1.81 18.44
C HIS A 32 3.21 -0.53 19.26
N GLU A 33 3.38 -0.67 20.57
CA GLU A 33 3.52 0.49 21.49
C GLU A 33 4.69 1.40 21.15
N SER A 34 5.77 0.86 20.53
CA SER A 34 6.90 1.65 20.04
C SER A 34 6.54 2.54 18.85
N GLU A 35 5.42 2.27 18.17
CA GLU A 35 5.01 2.89 16.90
C GLU A 35 5.98 2.65 15.74
N LEU A 36 6.85 1.64 15.87
CA LEU A 36 7.83 1.28 14.84
C LEU A 36 7.37 0.12 13.95
N TYR A 37 6.22 -0.48 14.26
CA TYR A 37 5.62 -1.57 13.50
C TYR A 37 4.11 -1.55 13.65
N GLY A 38 3.41 -1.78 12.54
CA GLY A 38 1.95 -1.86 12.56
C GLY A 38 1.43 -2.71 11.42
N GLU A 39 0.21 -3.22 11.58
CA GLU A 39 -0.44 -4.11 10.63
C GLU A 39 -1.82 -3.61 10.25
N LEU A 40 -2.17 -3.77 8.98
CA LEU A 40 -3.54 -3.59 8.50
C LEU A 40 -4.32 -4.90 8.62
N LYS A 41 -5.64 -4.82 8.70
CA LYS A 41 -6.53 -5.99 8.62
C LYS A 41 -6.70 -6.36 7.15
N THR A 42 -5.91 -7.32 6.68
CA THR A 42 -5.91 -7.72 5.26
C THR A 42 -6.17 -9.20 5.03
N GLY A 43 -6.68 -9.92 6.04
CA GLY A 43 -7.06 -11.33 5.89
C GLY A 43 -5.90 -12.28 6.17
N ALA A 44 -5.80 -13.35 5.38
CA ALA A 44 -4.85 -14.45 5.62
C ALA A 44 -3.39 -14.02 5.47
N THR A 45 -3.11 -13.04 4.60
CA THR A 45 -1.78 -12.48 4.42
C THR A 45 -1.80 -11.04 4.92
N THR A 46 -0.90 -10.73 5.85
CA THR A 46 -0.87 -9.43 6.49
C THR A 46 0.02 -8.45 5.71
N LEU A 47 -0.55 -7.29 5.36
CA LEU A 47 0.21 -6.14 4.91
C LEU A 47 0.59 -5.32 6.15
N ALA A 48 1.88 -5.13 6.36
CA ALA A 48 2.41 -4.45 7.53
C ALA A 48 3.40 -3.35 7.14
N PHE A 49 3.64 -2.45 8.07
CA PHE A 49 4.60 -1.36 7.91
C PHE A 49 5.57 -1.37 9.08
N ALA A 50 6.86 -1.17 8.76
CA ALA A 50 7.91 -1.02 9.75
C ALA A 50 8.62 0.31 9.53
N ALA A 51 9.01 0.98 10.61
CA ALA A 51 9.79 2.21 10.48
C ALA A 51 11.16 1.92 9.89
N ASP A 52 11.68 2.84 9.09
CA ASP A 52 12.99 2.69 8.43
C ASP A 52 14.11 2.33 9.40
N GLU A 53 14.07 2.86 10.61
CA GLU A 53 15.09 2.56 11.62
C GLU A 53 15.14 1.09 12.01
N MET A 54 14.04 0.34 11.81
CA MET A 54 14.01 -1.10 12.05
C MET A 54 14.87 -1.88 11.06
N ALA A 55 15.12 -1.33 9.87
CA ALA A 55 16.03 -1.94 8.92
C ALA A 55 17.44 -2.04 9.50
N LYS A 56 17.91 -0.99 10.16
CA LYS A 56 19.23 -1.00 10.82
C LYS A 56 19.27 -1.99 11.97
N VAL A 57 18.23 -2.03 12.80
CA VAL A 57 18.12 -2.99 13.90
C VAL A 57 18.22 -4.42 13.38
N ASN A 58 17.64 -4.69 12.21
CA ASN A 58 17.64 -6.01 11.58
C ASN A 58 18.87 -6.27 10.71
N GLY A 59 19.85 -5.36 10.72
CA GLY A 59 21.10 -5.54 9.96
C GLY A 59 20.95 -5.35 8.46
N LEU A 60 19.95 -4.58 8.02
CA LEU A 60 19.64 -4.39 6.61
C LEU A 60 20.14 -3.05 6.11
N SER A 61 20.58 -3.02 4.85
CA SER A 61 20.85 -1.80 4.09
C SER A 61 19.85 -1.75 2.94
N MET A 62 19.15 -0.63 2.81
CA MET A 62 18.11 -0.50 1.78
C MET A 62 17.93 0.98 1.40
N ARG A 63 17.32 1.21 0.23
CA ARG A 63 16.87 2.54 -0.18
C ARG A 63 15.49 2.78 0.46
N PRO A 64 15.31 3.85 1.26
CA PRO A 64 14.02 4.14 1.87
C PRO A 64 12.94 4.45 0.82
N ASN A 65 11.68 4.10 1.13
CA ASN A 65 10.54 4.51 0.33
C ASN A 65 10.18 5.95 0.67
N ARG A 66 10.17 6.84 -0.33
CA ARG A 66 9.88 8.27 -0.15
C ARG A 66 9.00 8.76 -1.29
N ALA A 67 8.13 9.73 -0.97
CA ALA A 67 7.20 10.29 -1.94
C ALA A 67 7.89 11.05 -3.08
N ASP A 68 9.08 11.59 -2.83
CA ASP A 68 9.86 12.36 -3.82
C ASP A 68 10.88 11.52 -4.58
N GLU A 69 10.92 10.20 -4.33
CA GLU A 69 11.81 9.27 -5.03
C GLU A 69 11.03 8.43 -6.04
N ARG A 70 11.75 7.85 -7.01
CA ARG A 70 11.14 6.85 -7.89
C ARG A 70 10.63 5.68 -7.06
N PRO A 71 9.42 5.15 -7.37
CA PRO A 71 8.92 4.00 -6.62
C PRO A 71 9.80 2.78 -6.83
N ALA A 72 9.88 1.95 -5.79
CA ALA A 72 10.54 0.65 -5.87
C ALA A 72 9.77 -0.28 -6.83
N GLY A 73 10.46 -1.30 -7.35
CA GLY A 73 9.91 -2.19 -8.37
C GLY A 73 8.97 -3.26 -7.83
N TYR A 74 8.01 -2.89 -6.99
CA TYR A 74 6.92 -3.74 -6.53
C TYR A 74 5.65 -2.91 -6.38
N GLU A 75 4.52 -3.56 -6.24
CA GLU A 75 3.26 -2.86 -6.04
C GLU A 75 2.37 -3.59 -5.05
N ILE A 76 1.44 -2.83 -4.45
CA ILE A 76 0.38 -3.35 -3.60
C ILE A 76 -0.90 -3.29 -4.43
N ALA A 77 -1.51 -4.43 -4.73
CA ALA A 77 -2.74 -4.48 -5.51
C ALA A 77 -3.95 -4.64 -4.59
N LEU A 78 -4.90 -3.71 -4.69
CA LEU A 78 -6.14 -3.71 -3.93
C LEU A 78 -7.30 -3.99 -4.88
N VAL A 79 -8.06 -5.03 -4.59
CA VAL A 79 -9.15 -5.51 -5.44
C VAL A 79 -10.48 -4.93 -4.97
N THR A 80 -11.27 -4.41 -5.89
CA THR A 80 -12.60 -3.85 -5.62
C THR A 80 -13.52 -4.09 -6.81
N ASP A 81 -14.83 -4.13 -6.55
CA ASP A 81 -15.81 -4.27 -7.62
C ASP A 81 -16.00 -2.99 -8.43
N ASP A 82 -15.57 -1.84 -7.89
CA ASP A 82 -15.67 -0.54 -8.57
C ASP A 82 -14.32 0.20 -8.54
N PRO A 83 -13.37 -0.19 -9.41
CA PRO A 83 -12.04 0.43 -9.43
C PRO A 83 -12.07 1.93 -9.73
N GLU A 84 -12.95 2.37 -10.61
CA GLU A 84 -13.00 3.78 -11.01
C GLU A 84 -13.41 4.68 -9.84
N SER A 85 -14.45 4.30 -9.11
CA SER A 85 -14.91 5.04 -7.93
C SER A 85 -13.85 5.02 -6.83
N ALA A 86 -13.25 3.86 -6.56
CA ALA A 86 -12.21 3.72 -5.55
C ALA A 86 -10.97 4.57 -5.88
N PHE A 87 -10.57 4.58 -7.15
CA PHE A 87 -9.46 5.40 -7.63
C PHE A 87 -9.73 6.89 -7.40
N ASP A 88 -10.90 7.38 -7.81
CA ASP A 88 -11.27 8.78 -7.66
C ASP A 88 -11.31 9.20 -6.18
N LYS A 89 -11.87 8.35 -5.32
CA LYS A 89 -11.89 8.60 -3.87
C LYS A 89 -10.47 8.66 -3.30
N ALA A 90 -9.62 7.74 -3.71
CA ALA A 90 -8.24 7.67 -3.23
C ALA A 90 -7.47 8.94 -3.60
N VAL A 91 -7.59 9.41 -4.83
CA VAL A 91 -6.93 10.63 -5.30
C VAL A 91 -7.47 11.84 -4.52
N SER A 92 -8.78 11.93 -4.34
CA SER A 92 -9.39 13.01 -3.57
C SER A 92 -8.94 13.02 -2.11
N ALA A 93 -8.60 11.85 -1.56
CA ALA A 93 -8.17 11.71 -0.17
C ALA A 93 -6.65 11.87 0.02
N GLY A 94 -5.87 12.03 -1.07
CA GLY A 94 -4.45 12.36 -0.98
C GLY A 94 -3.48 11.43 -1.70
N ALA A 95 -3.94 10.34 -2.32
CA ALA A 95 -3.07 9.50 -3.14
C ALA A 95 -2.68 10.25 -4.42
N VAL A 96 -1.49 9.95 -4.94
CA VAL A 96 -0.99 10.59 -6.16
C VAL A 96 -1.30 9.70 -7.36
N ALA A 97 -2.10 10.21 -8.30
CA ALA A 97 -2.44 9.46 -9.52
C ALA A 97 -1.22 9.24 -10.40
N VAL A 98 -1.06 8.02 -10.90
CA VAL A 98 -0.02 7.66 -11.88
C VAL A 98 -0.67 7.35 -13.22
N THR A 99 -1.60 6.41 -13.25
CA THR A 99 -2.31 5.99 -14.46
C THR A 99 -3.78 5.77 -14.11
N ALA A 100 -4.68 6.48 -14.79
CA ALA A 100 -6.11 6.33 -14.57
C ALA A 100 -6.59 4.90 -14.91
N PRO A 101 -7.68 4.43 -14.29
CA PRO A 101 -8.21 3.11 -14.57
C PRO A 101 -8.51 2.89 -16.06
N GLN A 102 -8.08 1.76 -16.59
CA GLN A 102 -8.27 1.35 -17.96
C GLN A 102 -8.62 -0.14 -18.02
N THR A 103 -9.42 -0.53 -18.99
CA THR A 103 -9.68 -1.93 -19.27
C THR A 103 -8.48 -2.54 -19.99
N LYS A 104 -7.93 -3.60 -19.42
CA LYS A 104 -6.78 -4.30 -20.00
C LYS A 104 -7.22 -5.40 -20.98
N PRO A 105 -6.32 -5.89 -21.85
CA PRO A 105 -6.68 -6.91 -22.84
C PRO A 105 -7.29 -8.19 -22.26
N TRP A 106 -6.97 -8.51 -20.99
CA TRP A 106 -7.54 -9.68 -20.30
C TRP A 106 -8.85 -9.38 -19.56
N GLY A 107 -9.42 -8.16 -19.75
CA GLY A 107 -10.75 -7.78 -19.24
C GLY A 107 -10.75 -7.11 -17.88
N GLN A 108 -9.65 -7.13 -17.17
CA GLN A 108 -9.53 -6.47 -15.86
C GLN A 108 -9.44 -4.95 -16.02
N ILE A 109 -10.12 -4.23 -15.13
CA ILE A 109 -9.99 -2.76 -15.04
C ILE A 109 -9.01 -2.45 -13.92
N LEU A 110 -7.98 -1.67 -14.21
CA LEU A 110 -7.00 -1.29 -13.18
C LEU A 110 -6.39 0.08 -13.44
N GLY A 111 -6.00 0.72 -12.35
CA GLY A 111 -5.27 1.98 -12.37
C GLY A 111 -4.19 1.98 -11.30
N TYR A 112 -3.28 2.92 -11.39
CA TYR A 112 -2.13 3.04 -10.48
C TYR A 112 -2.08 4.38 -9.81
N LEU A 113 -1.72 4.37 -8.54
CA LEU A 113 -1.39 5.57 -7.78
C LEU A 113 -0.21 5.30 -6.86
N ARG A 114 0.22 6.34 -6.16
CA ARG A 114 1.29 6.23 -5.15
C ARG A 114 0.71 6.59 -3.79
N ASP A 115 1.14 5.87 -2.77
CA ASP A 115 0.77 6.17 -1.39
C ASP A 115 1.63 7.31 -0.82
N ASN A 116 1.47 7.59 0.48
CA ASN A 116 2.19 8.68 1.16
C ASN A 116 3.70 8.44 1.28
N ASN A 117 4.17 7.23 1.02
CA ASN A 117 5.60 6.90 0.99
C ASN A 117 6.12 6.76 -0.44
N GLY A 118 5.28 7.02 -1.42
CA GLY A 118 5.63 6.88 -2.83
C GLY A 118 5.58 5.46 -3.36
N CYS A 119 5.05 4.50 -2.61
CA CYS A 119 4.89 3.13 -3.06
C CYS A 119 3.77 3.03 -4.10
N LEU A 120 3.98 2.18 -5.11
CA LEU A 120 2.95 1.92 -6.12
C LEU A 120 1.80 1.13 -5.51
N VAL A 121 0.59 1.60 -5.78
CA VAL A 121 -0.66 0.91 -5.42
C VAL A 121 -1.49 0.75 -6.67
N GLU A 122 -1.88 -0.48 -6.96
CA GLU A 122 -2.83 -0.80 -8.02
C GLU A 122 -4.23 -0.88 -7.41
N ILE A 123 -5.21 -0.25 -8.04
CA ILE A 123 -6.62 -0.48 -7.74
C ILE A 123 -7.21 -1.20 -8.93
N CYS A 124 -7.77 -2.38 -8.71
CA CYS A 124 -8.19 -3.23 -9.81
C CYS A 124 -9.49 -3.99 -9.51
N SER A 125 -10.16 -4.39 -10.58
CA SER A 125 -11.26 -5.34 -10.50
C SER A 125 -10.71 -6.77 -10.32
N PRO A 126 -11.55 -7.73 -9.87
CA PRO A 126 -11.11 -9.13 -9.81
C PRO A 126 -10.69 -9.65 -11.17
N VAL A 127 -9.72 -10.57 -11.20
CA VAL A 127 -9.30 -11.25 -12.43
C VAL A 127 -10.35 -12.30 -12.78
N GLY A 128 -10.73 -12.35 -14.07
CA GLY A 128 -11.68 -13.35 -14.57
C GLY A 128 -13.11 -13.18 -14.06
N GLY A 129 -13.40 -12.03 -13.47
CA GLY A 129 -14.71 -11.74 -12.89
C GLY A 129 -15.66 -11.06 -13.85
#